data_c38b5fa2ba6977177702f9ac17285402
#
_entry.id   c38b5fa2ba6977177702f9ac17285402
#
_cell.length_a   1.000
_cell.length_b   1.000
_cell.length_c   1.000
_cell.angle_alpha   90.00
_cell.angle_beta   90.00
_cell.angle_gamma   90.00
#
_symmetry.space_group_name_H-M   'P 1'
#
loop_
_entity.id
_entity.type
_entity.pdbx_description
1 polymer ?
#
loop_
_entity_poly.entity_id
_entity_poly.type
_entity_poly.pdbx_seq_one_letter_code
_entity_poly.pdbx_strand_id
1 'polypeptide(L)'
;MARYVCASFWGCVINLYLTIPLLTSVALIQTVLLSRISLWGARPELMLLVVLIWAVVRGVDEGLVWGFVGGLVVDLLSGAPMGATVLALLSVVFLAGQPWGQGLSSQVAQLLLPALIGVVVYHLVLLLVLAWTGHAVDWGFALLRVAGPSALLNTMLAPFVRQPLAWLERRTRREGFSR
;
A
#
# COMPACT_ATOMS: atom_id res chain seq x y z
N MET A 1 27.71 8.67 8.18
CA MET A 1 26.31 8.20 8.29
C MET A 1 25.29 9.28 8.64
N ALA A 2 25.59 10.32 9.39
CA ALA A 2 24.62 11.36 9.80
C ALA A 2 24.17 12.36 8.71
N ARG A 3 24.87 12.46 7.59
CA ARG A 3 24.54 13.42 6.50
C ARG A 3 23.38 13.00 5.61
N TYR A 4 23.06 11.71 5.56
CA TYR A 4 21.95 11.19 4.73
C TYR A 4 20.58 11.32 5.40
N VAL A 5 20.53 11.41 6.74
CA VAL A 5 19.28 11.49 7.51
C VAL A 5 18.63 12.88 7.37
N CYS A 6 19.40 13.95 7.34
CA CYS A 6 18.86 15.32 7.22
C CYS A 6 18.29 15.64 5.83
N ALA A 7 18.87 15.12 4.75
CA ALA A 7 18.37 15.36 3.40
C ALA A 7 17.03 14.66 3.13
N SER A 8 16.80 13.49 3.76
CA SER A 8 15.53 12.75 3.65
C SER A 8 14.39 13.42 4.40
N PHE A 9 14.67 14.10 5.53
CA PHE A 9 13.62 14.71 6.36
C PHE A 9 12.95 15.91 5.67
N TRP A 10 13.73 16.78 5.01
CA TRP A 10 13.19 17.92 4.26
C TRP A 10 12.47 17.51 2.97
N GLY A 11 12.94 16.49 2.29
CA GLY A 11 12.22 15.89 1.13
C GLY A 11 10.89 15.28 1.52
N CYS A 12 10.82 14.65 2.67
CA CYS A 12 9.60 14.05 3.21
C CYS A 12 8.53 15.11 3.55
N VAL A 13 8.92 16.25 4.11
CA VAL A 13 7.99 17.33 4.49
C VAL A 13 7.39 18.03 3.27
N ILE A 14 8.16 18.23 2.19
CA ILE A 14 7.65 18.84 0.95
C ILE A 14 6.64 17.92 0.26
N ASN A 15 6.86 16.61 0.32
CA ASN A 15 5.94 15.62 -0.23
C ASN A 15 4.66 15.43 0.62
N LEU A 16 4.65 15.80 1.90
CA LEU A 16 3.50 15.61 2.78
C LEU A 16 2.27 16.40 2.30
N TYR A 17 2.46 17.61 1.79
CA TYR A 17 1.38 18.44 1.21
C TYR A 17 0.74 17.82 -0.03
N LEU A 18 1.49 17.04 -0.80
CA LEU A 18 0.98 16.29 -1.96
C LEU A 18 0.46 14.91 -1.56
N THR A 19 1.11 14.29 -0.58
CA THR A 19 0.81 12.93 -0.11
C THR A 19 -0.56 12.86 0.55
N ILE A 20 -0.89 13.79 1.45
CA ILE A 20 -2.16 13.78 2.19
C ILE A 20 -3.37 13.87 1.25
N PRO A 21 -3.50 14.88 0.36
CA PRO A 21 -4.66 14.96 -0.52
C PRO A 21 -4.72 13.80 -1.52
N LEU A 22 -3.58 13.28 -1.98
CA LEU A 22 -3.53 12.13 -2.86
C LEU A 22 -4.03 10.87 -2.16
N LEU A 23 -3.51 10.54 -0.98
CA LEU A 23 -3.94 9.37 -0.22
C LEU A 23 -5.40 9.49 0.23
N THR A 24 -5.85 10.70 0.62
CA THR A 24 -7.26 10.94 0.95
C THR A 24 -8.15 10.73 -0.26
N SER A 25 -7.75 11.20 -1.43
CA SER A 25 -8.49 10.97 -2.68
C SER A 25 -8.57 9.49 -3.03
N VAL A 26 -7.48 8.75 -2.90
CA VAL A 26 -7.44 7.30 -3.11
C VAL A 26 -8.34 6.58 -2.11
N ALA A 27 -8.30 6.95 -0.83
CA ALA A 27 -9.14 6.37 0.20
C ALA A 27 -10.63 6.63 -0.05
N LEU A 28 -11.00 7.84 -0.48
CA LEU A 28 -12.38 8.18 -0.85
C LEU A 28 -12.84 7.38 -2.07
N ILE A 29 -12.02 7.27 -3.11
CA ILE A 29 -12.33 6.45 -4.28
C ILE A 29 -12.52 4.98 -3.86
N GLN A 30 -11.64 4.46 -3.02
CA GLN A 30 -11.73 3.09 -2.51
C GLN A 30 -12.99 2.86 -1.69
N THR A 31 -13.31 3.74 -0.75
CA THR A 31 -14.46 3.56 0.15
C THR A 31 -15.81 3.85 -0.51
N VAL A 32 -15.88 4.81 -1.43
CA VAL A 32 -17.14 5.23 -2.08
C VAL A 32 -17.42 4.47 -3.37
N LEU A 33 -16.45 4.42 -4.30
CA LEU A 33 -16.65 3.79 -5.60
C LEU A 33 -16.47 2.27 -5.54
N LEU A 34 -15.37 1.80 -4.95
CA LEU A 34 -15.03 0.39 -4.99
C LEU A 34 -15.85 -0.46 -4.00
N SER A 35 -16.41 0.15 -2.94
CA SER A 35 -17.33 -0.56 -2.06
C SER A 35 -18.61 -1.02 -2.77
N ARG A 36 -18.99 -0.35 -3.86
CA ARG A 36 -20.14 -0.72 -4.69
C ARG A 36 -19.81 -1.77 -5.76
N ILE A 37 -18.54 -1.95 -6.08
CA ILE A 37 -18.06 -2.90 -7.08
C ILE A 37 -17.42 -4.09 -6.35
N SER A 38 -18.24 -4.98 -5.82
CA SER A 38 -17.77 -6.26 -5.31
C SER A 38 -17.82 -7.30 -6.43
N LEU A 39 -16.67 -7.60 -7.03
CA LEU A 39 -16.53 -8.69 -7.99
C LEU A 39 -16.31 -10.00 -7.19
N TRP A 40 -17.34 -10.84 -7.12
CA TRP A 40 -17.31 -12.14 -6.43
C TRP A 40 -16.93 -12.05 -4.93
N GLY A 41 -17.31 -10.96 -4.24
CA GLY A 41 -16.96 -10.74 -2.82
C GLY A 41 -15.57 -10.16 -2.57
N ALA A 42 -14.74 -10.04 -3.60
CA ALA A 42 -13.44 -9.39 -3.52
C ALA A 42 -13.55 -7.88 -3.79
N ARG A 43 -12.75 -7.10 -3.06
CA ARG A 43 -12.65 -5.66 -3.22
C ARG A 43 -11.22 -5.30 -3.61
N PRO A 44 -11.03 -4.51 -4.67
CA PRO A 44 -9.69 -4.03 -4.99
C PRO A 44 -9.21 -3.05 -3.91
N GLU A 45 -8.01 -3.29 -3.41
CA GLU A 45 -7.36 -2.53 -2.34
C GLU A 45 -6.39 -1.51 -2.95
N LEU A 46 -6.92 -0.38 -3.45
CA LEU A 46 -6.10 0.65 -4.12
C LEU A 46 -5.05 1.25 -3.20
N MET A 47 -5.39 1.48 -1.92
CA MET A 47 -4.46 2.05 -0.95
C MET A 47 -3.24 1.15 -0.76
N LEU A 48 -3.45 -0.16 -0.67
CA LEU A 48 -2.36 -1.14 -0.58
C LEU A 48 -1.44 -1.06 -1.81
N LEU A 49 -2.02 -1.02 -3.01
CA LEU A 49 -1.23 -0.94 -4.25
C LEU A 49 -0.41 0.35 -4.34
N VAL A 50 -1.02 1.49 -4.00
CA VAL A 50 -0.36 2.79 -4.02
C VAL A 50 0.83 2.80 -3.06
N VAL A 51 0.62 2.38 -1.82
CA VAL A 51 1.66 2.34 -0.77
C VAL A 51 2.77 1.35 -1.14
N LEU A 52 2.40 0.15 -1.59
CA LEU A 52 3.36 -0.87 -1.99
C LEU A 52 4.24 -0.41 -3.16
N ILE A 53 3.62 0.10 -4.23
CA ILE A 53 4.35 0.55 -5.42
C ILE A 53 5.27 1.72 -5.05
N TRP A 54 4.81 2.64 -4.20
CA TRP A 54 5.62 3.76 -3.72
C TRP A 54 6.83 3.26 -2.92
N ALA A 55 6.63 2.30 -2.02
CA ALA A 55 7.70 1.68 -1.25
C ALA A 55 8.75 0.98 -2.15
N VAL A 56 8.30 0.30 -3.21
CA VAL A 56 9.21 -0.35 -4.18
C VAL A 56 10.00 0.69 -5.00
N VAL A 57 9.39 1.82 -5.35
CA VAL A 57 9.98 2.84 -6.24
C VAL A 57 10.90 3.81 -5.46
N ARG A 58 10.47 4.25 -4.28
CA ARG A 58 11.15 5.29 -3.48
C ARG A 58 11.90 4.76 -2.26
N GLY A 59 11.62 3.53 -1.88
CA GLY A 59 12.21 2.89 -0.71
C GLY A 59 11.27 2.80 0.48
N VAL A 60 11.72 2.02 1.47
CA VAL A 60 10.94 1.67 2.65
C VAL A 60 10.62 2.89 3.51
N ASP A 61 11.56 3.82 3.67
CA ASP A 61 11.40 4.98 4.56
C ASP A 61 10.21 5.86 4.14
N GLU A 62 10.12 6.22 2.85
CA GLU A 62 8.97 6.95 2.32
C GLU A 62 7.70 6.08 2.32
N GLY A 63 7.83 4.80 2.00
CA GLY A 63 6.72 3.84 2.04
C GLY A 63 6.08 3.71 3.41
N LEU A 64 6.88 3.71 4.49
CA LEU A 64 6.36 3.67 5.86
C LEU A 64 5.52 4.90 6.20
N VAL A 65 5.96 6.09 5.80
CA VAL A 65 5.19 7.33 5.99
C VAL A 65 3.86 7.26 5.22
N TRP A 66 3.90 6.81 3.98
CA TRP A 66 2.70 6.66 3.15
C TRP A 66 1.76 5.59 3.69
N GLY A 67 2.31 4.47 4.16
CA GLY A 67 1.55 3.38 4.80
C GLY A 67 0.88 3.82 6.09
N PHE A 68 1.59 4.60 6.92
CA PHE A 68 1.03 5.12 8.16
C PHE A 68 -0.10 6.12 7.90
N VAL A 69 0.15 7.15 7.08
CA VAL A 69 -0.86 8.18 6.76
C VAL A 69 -2.04 7.57 6.01
N GLY A 70 -1.77 6.74 4.98
CA GLY A 70 -2.81 6.09 4.19
C GLY A 70 -3.65 5.12 5.01
N GLY A 71 -3.01 4.31 5.86
CA GLY A 71 -3.71 3.40 6.76
C GLY A 71 -4.60 4.13 7.76
N LEU A 72 -4.10 5.22 8.35
CA LEU A 72 -4.88 6.03 9.28
C LEU A 72 -6.14 6.63 8.61
N VAL A 73 -5.98 7.15 7.38
CA VAL A 73 -7.12 7.69 6.61
C VAL A 73 -8.14 6.61 6.30
N VAL A 74 -7.70 5.41 5.91
CA VAL A 74 -8.61 4.28 5.64
C VAL A 74 -9.30 3.81 6.91
N ASP A 75 -8.60 3.70 8.03
CA ASP A 75 -9.19 3.29 9.32
C ASP A 75 -10.27 4.28 9.78
N LEU A 76 -10.04 5.58 9.61
CA LEU A 76 -11.03 6.61 9.91
C LEU A 76 -12.29 6.56 9.03
N LEU A 77 -12.13 6.15 7.76
CA LEU A 77 -13.22 6.08 6.78
C LEU A 77 -13.97 4.74 6.78
N SER A 78 -13.31 3.65 7.17
CA SER A 78 -13.88 2.30 7.07
C SER A 78 -14.66 1.84 8.31
N GLY A 79 -14.49 2.54 9.45
CA GLY A 79 -15.06 2.10 10.73
C GLY A 79 -14.45 0.81 11.28
N ALA A 80 -13.34 0.35 10.72
CA ALA A 80 -12.54 -0.76 11.25
C ALA A 80 -11.88 -0.37 12.59
N PRO A 81 -11.40 -1.35 13.38
CA PRO A 81 -10.62 -1.06 14.57
C PRO A 81 -9.42 -0.16 14.21
N MET A 82 -9.29 0.97 14.92
CA MET A 82 -8.22 1.93 14.65
C MET A 82 -6.84 1.26 14.72
N GLY A 83 -6.04 1.43 13.67
CA GLY A 83 -4.69 0.88 13.56
C GLY A 83 -4.63 -0.46 12.81
N ALA A 84 -5.74 -1.11 12.51
CA ALA A 84 -5.74 -2.39 11.80
C ALA A 84 -5.14 -2.28 10.40
N THR A 85 -5.61 -1.31 9.61
CA THR A 85 -5.09 -1.05 8.25
C THR A 85 -3.68 -0.47 8.31
N VAL A 86 -3.39 0.38 9.31
CA VAL A 86 -2.02 0.91 9.51
C VAL A 86 -1.03 -0.23 9.70
N LEU A 87 -1.29 -1.16 10.63
CA LEU A 87 -0.42 -2.31 10.90
C LEU A 87 -0.26 -3.21 9.68
N ALA A 88 -1.37 -3.45 8.97
CA ALA A 88 -1.34 -4.26 7.75
C ALA A 88 -0.46 -3.61 6.66
N LEU A 89 -0.62 -2.31 6.38
CA LEU A 89 0.17 -1.60 5.38
C LEU A 89 1.65 -1.49 5.77
N LEU A 90 1.96 -1.20 7.04
CA LEU A 90 3.35 -1.15 7.51
C LEU A 90 4.04 -2.51 7.36
N SER A 91 3.34 -3.60 7.65
CA SER A 91 3.87 -4.96 7.45
C SER A 91 4.18 -5.25 5.97
N VAL A 92 3.30 -4.80 5.08
CA VAL A 92 3.49 -4.92 3.62
C VAL A 92 4.69 -4.11 3.14
N VAL A 93 4.84 -2.86 3.60
CA VAL A 93 5.98 -1.99 3.26
C VAL A 93 7.29 -2.60 3.75
N PHE A 94 7.30 -3.13 4.97
CA PHE A 94 8.48 -3.80 5.52
C PHE A 94 8.89 -5.02 4.68
N LEU A 95 7.92 -5.83 4.26
CA LEU A 95 8.19 -6.95 3.34
C LEU A 95 8.70 -6.49 1.98
N ALA A 96 8.10 -5.42 1.42
CA ALA A 96 8.51 -4.88 0.12
C ALA A 96 9.97 -4.38 0.12
N GLY A 97 10.48 -3.96 1.28
CA GLY A 97 11.87 -3.56 1.46
C GLY A 97 12.88 -4.70 1.49
N GLN A 98 12.43 -5.93 1.59
CA GLN A 98 13.33 -7.08 1.57
C GLN A 98 13.82 -7.37 0.15
N PRO A 99 15.07 -7.86 -0.04
CA PRO A 99 15.69 -8.05 -1.34
C PRO A 99 15.16 -9.26 -2.14
N TRP A 100 13.91 -9.65 -1.93
CA TRP A 100 13.29 -10.82 -2.57
C TRP A 100 13.24 -10.76 -4.10
N GLY A 101 13.22 -9.55 -4.65
CA GLY A 101 13.10 -9.33 -6.09
C GLY A 101 14.42 -9.03 -6.82
N GLN A 102 15.54 -8.89 -6.12
CA GLN A 102 16.81 -8.47 -6.74
C GLN A 102 17.41 -9.54 -7.68
N GLY A 103 16.99 -10.80 -7.57
CA GLY A 103 17.42 -11.90 -8.44
C GLY A 103 16.53 -12.15 -9.66
N LEU A 104 15.40 -11.45 -9.79
CA LEU A 104 14.50 -11.65 -10.94
C LEU A 104 14.90 -10.73 -12.09
N SER A 105 15.19 -11.32 -13.25
CA SER A 105 15.56 -10.61 -14.48
C SER A 105 14.43 -9.81 -15.13
N SER A 106 13.17 -10.01 -14.72
CA SER A 106 11.99 -9.35 -15.28
C SER A 106 11.46 -8.24 -14.39
N GLN A 107 11.40 -7.01 -14.91
CA GLN A 107 10.80 -5.86 -14.19
C GLN A 107 9.34 -6.10 -13.80
N VAL A 108 8.62 -6.91 -14.58
CA VAL A 108 7.22 -7.27 -14.30
C VAL A 108 7.15 -8.21 -13.10
N ALA A 109 8.03 -9.20 -13.02
CA ALA A 109 8.08 -10.11 -11.88
C ALA A 109 8.48 -9.39 -10.58
N GLN A 110 9.40 -8.41 -10.66
CA GLN A 110 9.79 -7.57 -9.52
C GLN A 110 8.62 -6.73 -8.97
N LEU A 111 7.61 -6.44 -9.76
CA LEU A 111 6.42 -5.73 -9.34
C LEU A 111 5.31 -6.67 -8.86
N LEU A 112 5.06 -7.74 -9.61
CA LEU A 112 3.92 -8.63 -9.36
C LEU A 112 4.14 -9.51 -8.13
N LEU A 113 5.36 -9.99 -7.90
CA LEU A 113 5.67 -10.86 -6.77
C LEU A 113 5.45 -10.16 -5.41
N PRO A 114 6.02 -8.96 -5.13
CA PRO A 114 5.73 -8.25 -3.90
C PRO A 114 4.26 -7.80 -3.81
N ALA A 115 3.58 -7.54 -4.95
CA ALA A 115 2.16 -7.23 -4.93
C ALA A 115 1.32 -8.43 -4.47
N LEU A 116 1.58 -9.61 -4.99
CA LEU A 116 0.88 -10.84 -4.60
C LEU A 116 1.11 -11.17 -3.11
N ILE A 117 2.37 -11.17 -2.68
CA ILE A 117 2.74 -11.44 -1.29
C ILE A 117 2.17 -10.36 -0.37
N GLY A 118 2.25 -9.10 -0.78
CA GLY A 118 1.75 -7.97 -0.02
C GLY A 118 0.24 -8.06 0.24
N VAL A 119 -0.55 -8.44 -0.75
CA VAL A 119 -2.00 -8.62 -0.57
C VAL A 119 -2.30 -9.74 0.43
N VAL A 120 -1.60 -10.86 0.33
CA VAL A 120 -1.79 -11.99 1.27
C VAL A 120 -1.44 -11.57 2.69
N VAL A 121 -0.29 -10.91 2.88
CA VAL A 121 0.16 -10.44 4.20
C VAL A 121 -0.79 -9.39 4.75
N TYR A 122 -1.25 -8.45 3.93
CA TYR A 122 -2.23 -7.44 4.31
C TYR A 122 -3.51 -8.07 4.88
N HIS A 123 -4.11 -9.02 4.16
CA HIS A 123 -5.31 -9.70 4.62
C HIS A 123 -5.06 -10.53 5.88
N LEU A 124 -3.91 -11.19 5.95
CA LEU A 124 -3.55 -12.02 7.09
C LEU A 124 -3.39 -11.17 8.36
N VAL A 125 -2.69 -10.04 8.28
CA VAL A 125 -2.53 -9.10 9.41
C VAL A 125 -3.88 -8.50 9.80
N LEU A 126 -4.69 -8.10 8.82
CA LEU A 126 -6.03 -7.55 9.07
C LEU A 126 -6.92 -8.56 9.82
N LEU A 127 -6.96 -9.81 9.34
CA LEU A 127 -7.74 -10.88 9.98
C LEU A 127 -7.23 -11.18 11.39
N LEU A 128 -5.92 -11.15 11.59
CA LEU A 128 -5.31 -11.37 12.89
C LEU A 128 -5.70 -10.27 13.89
N VAL A 129 -5.69 -9.01 13.47
CA VAL A 129 -6.13 -7.89 14.29
C VAL A 129 -7.63 -7.99 14.60
N LEU A 130 -8.47 -8.35 13.61
CA LEU A 130 -9.90 -8.56 13.83
C LEU A 130 -10.16 -9.71 14.82
N ALA A 131 -9.46 -10.81 14.70
CA ALA A 131 -9.57 -11.93 15.63
C ALA A 131 -9.17 -11.52 17.05
N TRP A 132 -8.11 -10.69 17.19
CA TRP A 132 -7.68 -10.19 18.50
C TRP A 132 -8.69 -9.21 19.12
N THR A 133 -9.39 -8.43 18.32
CA THR A 133 -10.45 -7.53 18.80
C THR A 133 -11.77 -8.24 19.11
N GLY A 134 -11.81 -9.58 19.09
CA GLY A 134 -12.97 -10.38 19.49
C GLY A 134 -14.03 -10.56 18.41
N HIS A 135 -13.74 -10.22 17.16
CA HIS A 135 -14.63 -10.50 16.04
C HIS A 135 -14.54 -11.97 15.64
N ALA A 136 -15.68 -12.61 15.45
CA ALA A 136 -15.73 -13.99 14.95
C ALA A 136 -15.24 -14.01 13.49
N VAL A 137 -14.06 -14.56 13.26
CA VAL A 137 -13.42 -14.64 11.94
C VAL A 137 -13.49 -16.05 11.41
N ASP A 138 -14.16 -16.24 10.27
CA ASP A 138 -14.10 -17.48 9.52
C ASP A 138 -12.85 -17.44 8.61
N TRP A 139 -11.77 -18.04 9.08
CA TRP A 139 -10.47 -18.03 8.41
C TRP A 139 -10.52 -18.68 7.02
N GLY A 140 -11.27 -19.78 6.88
CA GLY A 140 -11.39 -20.49 5.60
C GLY A 140 -12.09 -19.65 4.55
N PHE A 141 -13.19 -19.03 4.91
CA PHE A 141 -13.95 -18.15 4.04
C PHE A 141 -13.16 -16.91 3.66
N ALA A 142 -12.52 -16.26 4.64
CA ALA A 142 -11.78 -15.02 4.42
C ALA A 142 -10.55 -15.22 3.52
N LEU A 143 -9.75 -16.28 3.73
CA LEU A 143 -8.57 -16.53 2.92
C LEU A 143 -8.92 -16.97 1.49
N LEU A 144 -9.86 -17.89 1.31
CA LEU A 144 -10.16 -18.45 -0.01
C LEU A 144 -11.08 -17.56 -0.83
N ARG A 145 -12.10 -16.95 -0.21
CA ARG A 145 -13.12 -16.17 -0.93
C ARG A 145 -12.87 -14.67 -0.96
N VAL A 146 -12.05 -14.14 -0.07
CA VAL A 146 -11.73 -12.70 -0.05
C VAL A 146 -10.30 -12.46 -0.49
N ALA A 147 -9.31 -13.06 0.16
CA ALA A 147 -7.90 -12.79 -0.13
C ALA A 147 -7.47 -13.30 -1.51
N GLY A 148 -7.93 -14.48 -1.95
CA GLY A 148 -7.58 -15.05 -3.26
C GLY A 148 -8.02 -14.17 -4.44
N PRO A 149 -9.33 -13.89 -4.61
CA PRO A 149 -9.79 -13.02 -5.69
C PRO A 149 -9.28 -11.59 -5.58
N SER A 150 -9.11 -11.05 -4.35
CA SER A 150 -8.51 -9.72 -4.13
C SER A 150 -7.06 -9.69 -4.61
N ALA A 151 -6.29 -10.76 -4.38
CA ALA A 151 -4.90 -10.85 -4.84
C ALA A 151 -4.81 -10.82 -6.37
N LEU A 152 -5.68 -11.55 -7.06
CA LEU A 152 -5.74 -11.53 -8.53
C LEU A 152 -6.11 -10.14 -9.05
N LEU A 153 -7.16 -9.52 -8.52
CA LEU A 153 -7.60 -8.18 -8.93
C LEU A 153 -6.52 -7.13 -8.68
N ASN A 154 -5.90 -7.13 -7.51
CA ASN A 154 -4.84 -6.19 -7.18
C ASN A 154 -3.60 -6.39 -8.04
N THR A 155 -3.23 -7.64 -8.34
CA THR A 155 -2.11 -7.94 -9.23
C THR A 155 -2.37 -7.45 -10.66
N MET A 156 -3.60 -7.58 -11.16
CA MET A 156 -4.00 -7.03 -12.47
C MET A 156 -4.03 -5.50 -12.49
N LEU A 157 -4.41 -4.86 -11.38
CA LEU A 157 -4.41 -3.40 -11.27
C LEU A 157 -3.02 -2.80 -11.05
N ALA A 158 -2.07 -3.56 -10.52
CA ALA A 158 -0.73 -3.07 -10.19
C ALA A 158 -0.02 -2.31 -11.33
N PRO A 159 0.00 -2.79 -12.60
CA PRO A 159 0.62 -2.06 -13.70
C PRO A 159 -0.08 -0.73 -14.03
N PHE A 160 -1.40 -0.67 -13.85
CA PHE A 160 -2.17 0.56 -14.09
C PHE A 160 -1.88 1.62 -13.01
N VAL A 161 -1.79 1.22 -11.76
CA VAL A 161 -1.46 2.12 -10.64
C VAL A 161 -0.01 2.59 -10.69
N ARG A 162 0.90 1.74 -11.22
CA ARG A 162 2.32 2.10 -11.38
C ARG A 162 2.53 3.27 -12.33
N GLN A 163 1.77 3.40 -13.42
CA GLN A 163 1.98 4.45 -14.43
C GLN A 163 1.85 5.87 -13.85
N PRO A 164 0.74 6.24 -13.17
CA PRO A 164 0.61 7.57 -12.58
C PRO A 164 1.60 7.82 -11.45
N LEU A 165 1.93 6.79 -10.65
CA LEU A 165 2.91 6.92 -9.58
C LEU A 165 4.34 7.12 -10.11
N ALA A 166 4.73 6.42 -11.17
CA ALA A 166 6.03 6.63 -11.83
C ALA A 166 6.11 8.02 -12.48
N TRP A 167 5.00 8.55 -13.01
CA TRP A 167 4.96 9.92 -13.51
C TRP A 167 5.11 10.95 -12.37
N LEU A 168 4.44 10.72 -11.23
CA LEU A 168 4.56 11.57 -10.05
C LEU A 168 5.99 11.55 -9.49
N GLU A 169 6.63 10.39 -9.42
CA GLU A 169 8.03 10.26 -9.01
C GLU A 169 8.97 11.08 -9.88
N ARG A 170 8.81 11.00 -11.20
CA ARG A 170 9.65 11.77 -12.14
C ARG A 170 9.50 13.29 -11.97
N ARG A 171 8.34 13.77 -11.62
CA ARG A 171 8.10 15.19 -11.34
C ARG A 171 8.74 15.62 -10.03
N THR A 172 8.52 14.89 -8.95
CA THR A 172 9.06 15.22 -7.63
C THR A 172 10.59 15.09 -7.56
N ARG A 173 11.17 14.20 -8.38
CA ARG A 173 12.64 14.07 -8.47
C ARG A 173 13.32 15.27 -9.14
N ARG A 174 12.65 15.93 -10.09
CA ARG A 174 13.20 17.11 -10.78
C ARG A 174 13.26 18.36 -9.89
N GLU A 175 12.37 18.49 -8.94
CA GLU A 175 12.35 19.65 -8.04
C GLU A 175 13.44 19.58 -6.95
N GLY A 176 13.91 18.38 -6.58
CA GLY A 176 14.99 18.19 -5.61
C GLY A 176 16.40 18.50 -6.14
N PHE A 177 16.58 18.66 -7.46
CA PHE A 177 17.91 18.85 -8.08
C PHE A 177 18.18 20.32 -8.49
N SER A 178 17.22 21.23 -8.29
CA SER A 178 17.34 22.64 -8.68
C SER A 178 17.58 23.60 -7.49
N ARG A 179 18.08 23.09 -6.35
CA ARG A 179 18.52 23.93 -5.23
C ARG A 179 19.93 23.59 -4.77
#